data_f78d3152f343dd0f6925cb4ba54a59a6
#
_entry.id   f78d3152f343dd0f6925cb4ba54a59a6
#
_cell.length_a   1.000
_cell.length_b   1.000
_cell.length_c   1.000
_cell.angle_alpha   90.00
_cell.angle_beta   90.00
_cell.angle_gamma   90.00
#
_symmetry.space_group_name_H-M   'P 1'
#
loop_
_entity.id
_entity.type
_entity.pdbx_description
1 polymer ?
#
loop_
_entity_poly.entity_id
_entity_poly.type
_entity_poly.pdbx_seq_one_letter_code
_entity_poly.pdbx_strand_id
1 'polypeptide(L)'
;MARHLFTSESVTEGHPDKICDQISDAVLDAIFEQDPNGRVACETCASTGLIHIMGEITTSCYVDIPKIARQVVLDIGYDRSQYGFDGNTCAVITNIDEQSGDIALGVDKSYEAKARGESELDNGAGDQGMMFGYACDETPELMPLAISIAQKMAKRLTDVRKQGLVDYLRPDGKTQITVEYGDDGAPIRVDTVVLSTQHSPDVSLEQIRKDMIELVIKPTVPANLMDENTKVYVNPTGRFVIGGPQGDTGLTGRKIIVDTYGGSAPHGGGAFSGKDPTKVDRSAAYAARWVAKTVVAAGLAKRCQVQLAYAIGVAQPVSILVETFGTGTVADSVLEEAVRKTFDLRPTAIIRDLDLQKPIYQKLAAYCHMGREDLGVKWEQTDRAAQLQAACH
;
A
#
# COMPACT_ATOMS: atom_id res chain seq x y z
N MET A 1 16.05 25.85 18.76
CA MET A 1 14.93 24.99 18.35
C MET A 1 15.51 23.65 17.97
N ALA A 2 15.05 22.59 18.61
CA ALA A 2 15.47 21.24 18.20
C ALA A 2 14.83 20.93 16.85
N ARG A 3 15.63 20.45 15.91
CA ARG A 3 15.17 20.00 14.59
C ARG A 3 15.43 18.52 14.49
N HIS A 4 14.51 17.78 13.89
CA HIS A 4 14.71 16.37 13.70
C HIS A 4 14.50 15.98 12.22
N LEU A 5 15.19 14.94 11.79
CA LEU A 5 15.07 14.40 10.45
C LEU A 5 14.21 13.14 10.48
N PHE A 6 13.30 13.02 9.52
CA PHE A 6 12.52 11.81 9.31
C PHE A 6 12.63 11.36 7.85
N THR A 7 12.80 10.07 7.65
CA THR A 7 13.06 9.50 6.31
C THR A 7 12.02 8.45 5.96
N SER A 8 11.50 8.52 4.73
CA SER A 8 10.69 7.46 4.13
C SER A 8 11.26 7.07 2.77
N GLU A 9 10.99 5.84 2.36
CA GLU A 9 11.40 5.31 1.06
C GLU A 9 10.22 4.74 0.29
N SER A 10 10.39 4.65 -1.03
CA SER A 10 9.49 3.95 -1.93
C SER A 10 10.27 3.23 -3.03
N VAL A 11 9.57 2.39 -3.77
CA VAL A 11 10.12 1.62 -4.89
C VAL A 11 9.20 1.70 -6.10
N THR A 12 9.77 1.47 -7.29
CA THR A 12 8.99 1.40 -8.52
C THR A 12 8.21 0.09 -8.65
N GLU A 13 7.28 0.02 -9.58
CA GLU A 13 6.53 -1.19 -9.92
C GLU A 13 7.43 -2.37 -10.35
N GLY A 14 8.65 -2.08 -10.86
CA GLY A 14 9.61 -3.08 -11.30
C GLY A 14 10.55 -3.60 -10.22
N HIS A 15 10.42 -3.14 -8.97
CA HIS A 15 11.11 -3.74 -7.84
C HIS A 15 10.64 -5.17 -7.62
N PRO A 16 11.51 -6.16 -7.31
CA PRO A 16 11.13 -7.57 -7.22
C PRO A 16 9.94 -7.85 -6.30
N ASP A 17 9.92 -7.25 -5.10
CA ASP A 17 8.78 -7.42 -4.17
C ASP A 17 7.49 -6.83 -4.76
N LYS A 18 7.57 -5.70 -5.49
CA LYS A 18 6.40 -5.08 -6.09
C LYS A 18 5.89 -5.80 -7.34
N ILE A 19 6.75 -6.50 -8.06
CA ILE A 19 6.32 -7.46 -9.10
C ILE A 19 5.45 -8.54 -8.46
N CYS A 20 5.89 -9.10 -7.33
CA CYS A 20 5.15 -10.14 -6.63
C CYS A 20 3.81 -9.65 -6.09
N ASP A 21 3.76 -8.47 -5.49
CA ASP A 21 2.53 -7.84 -5.01
C ASP A 21 1.52 -7.64 -6.16
N GLN A 22 1.99 -7.12 -7.30
CA GLN A 22 1.14 -6.87 -8.47
C GLN A 22 0.62 -8.17 -9.10
N ILE A 23 1.42 -9.24 -9.14
CA ILE A 23 0.96 -10.54 -9.64
C ILE A 23 -0.12 -11.11 -8.72
N SER A 24 0.12 -11.10 -7.41
CA SER A 24 -0.84 -11.62 -6.41
C SER A 24 -2.18 -10.86 -6.46
N ASP A 25 -2.15 -9.55 -6.59
CA ASP A 25 -3.36 -8.73 -6.72
C ASP A 25 -4.02 -8.85 -8.11
N ALA A 26 -3.25 -9.08 -9.18
CA ALA A 26 -3.82 -9.35 -10.50
C ALA A 26 -4.58 -10.68 -10.56
N VAL A 27 -4.12 -11.69 -9.83
CA VAL A 27 -4.85 -12.96 -9.67
C VAL A 27 -6.16 -12.73 -8.91
N LEU A 28 -6.13 -11.96 -7.83
CA LEU A 28 -7.33 -11.58 -7.09
C LEU A 28 -8.34 -10.83 -7.96
N ASP A 29 -7.89 -9.82 -8.71
CA ASP A 29 -8.75 -9.01 -9.58
C ASP A 29 -9.38 -9.88 -10.67
N ALA A 30 -8.62 -10.78 -11.31
CA ALA A 30 -9.14 -11.69 -12.34
C ALA A 30 -10.20 -12.67 -11.81
N ILE A 31 -10.10 -13.04 -10.53
CA ILE A 31 -11.14 -13.85 -9.87
C ILE A 31 -12.37 -12.97 -9.60
N PHE A 32 -12.18 -11.78 -9.05
CA PHE A 32 -13.28 -10.87 -8.69
C PHE A 32 -14.08 -10.35 -9.89
N GLU A 33 -13.49 -10.30 -11.07
CA GLU A 33 -14.22 -10.02 -12.32
C GLU A 33 -15.32 -11.06 -12.62
N GLN A 34 -15.17 -12.30 -12.13
CA GLN A 34 -16.06 -13.41 -12.42
C GLN A 34 -16.76 -13.95 -11.16
N ASP A 35 -16.10 -13.92 -10.02
CA ASP A 35 -16.58 -14.42 -8.73
C ASP A 35 -16.24 -13.44 -7.59
N PRO A 36 -17.09 -12.44 -7.33
CA PRO A 36 -16.87 -11.46 -6.25
C PRO A 36 -16.85 -12.07 -4.84
N ASN A 37 -17.29 -13.32 -4.69
CA ASN A 37 -17.28 -14.04 -3.41
C ASN A 37 -16.10 -15.01 -3.26
N GLY A 38 -15.20 -15.06 -4.25
CA GLY A 38 -14.01 -15.88 -4.20
C GLY A 38 -13.15 -15.62 -2.96
N ARG A 39 -12.62 -16.70 -2.37
CA ARG A 39 -11.68 -16.65 -1.26
C ARG A 39 -10.27 -16.78 -1.80
N VAL A 40 -9.44 -15.79 -1.57
CA VAL A 40 -8.10 -15.71 -2.16
C VAL A 40 -7.08 -15.34 -1.09
N ALA A 41 -6.07 -16.19 -0.97
CA ALA A 41 -4.82 -15.94 -0.29
C ALA A 41 -3.72 -16.36 -1.26
N CYS A 42 -3.22 -15.41 -2.07
CA CYS A 42 -2.28 -15.66 -3.16
C CYS A 42 -0.96 -14.97 -2.87
N GLU A 43 0.10 -15.72 -2.82
CA GLU A 43 1.45 -15.26 -2.59
C GLU A 43 2.34 -15.58 -3.78
N THR A 44 3.26 -14.67 -4.09
CA THR A 44 4.17 -14.80 -5.24
C THR A 44 5.61 -14.62 -4.76
N CYS A 45 6.50 -15.45 -5.27
CA CYS A 45 7.94 -15.30 -5.16
C CYS A 45 8.52 -15.14 -6.56
N ALA A 46 9.47 -14.21 -6.74
CA ALA A 46 10.18 -14.01 -8.00
C ALA A 46 11.69 -14.01 -7.76
N SER A 47 12.43 -14.72 -8.60
CA SER A 47 13.88 -14.76 -8.59
C SER A 47 14.39 -14.89 -10.02
N THR A 48 15.71 -15.04 -10.23
CA THR A 48 16.30 -15.13 -11.57
C THR A 48 15.57 -16.16 -12.44
N GLY A 49 14.86 -15.70 -13.46
CA GLY A 49 14.18 -16.53 -14.44
C GLY A 49 12.96 -17.34 -13.96
N LEU A 50 12.50 -17.11 -12.71
CA LEU A 50 11.43 -17.90 -12.09
C LEU A 50 10.40 -16.99 -11.39
N ILE A 51 9.12 -17.33 -11.58
CA ILE A 51 8.00 -16.88 -10.74
C ILE A 51 7.35 -18.13 -10.14
N HIS A 52 7.15 -18.13 -8.83
CA HIS A 52 6.40 -19.16 -8.13
C HIS A 52 5.20 -18.53 -7.43
N ILE A 53 4.00 -18.98 -7.75
CA ILE A 53 2.73 -18.50 -7.21
C ILE A 53 2.13 -19.63 -6.38
N MET A 54 1.80 -19.34 -5.15
CA MET A 54 1.33 -20.31 -4.16
C MET A 54 0.23 -19.71 -3.30
N GLY A 55 -0.50 -20.57 -2.60
CA GLY A 55 -1.53 -20.15 -1.66
C GLY A 55 -2.82 -20.94 -1.75
N GLU A 56 -3.88 -20.41 -1.15
CA GLU A 56 -5.19 -21.03 -1.07
C GLU A 56 -6.23 -20.20 -1.79
N ILE A 57 -6.91 -20.80 -2.77
CA ILE A 57 -7.95 -20.15 -3.56
C ILE A 57 -9.16 -21.06 -3.65
N THR A 58 -10.32 -20.55 -3.19
CA THR A 58 -11.62 -21.20 -3.39
C THR A 58 -12.51 -20.27 -4.20
N THR A 59 -12.85 -20.68 -5.41
CA THR A 59 -13.64 -19.88 -6.34
C THR A 59 -14.47 -20.78 -7.27
N SER A 60 -15.55 -20.23 -7.79
CA SER A 60 -16.38 -20.88 -8.81
C SER A 60 -15.89 -20.68 -10.24
N CYS A 61 -14.88 -19.83 -10.47
CA CYS A 61 -14.38 -19.52 -11.80
C CYS A 61 -12.98 -20.13 -12.04
N TYR A 62 -12.56 -20.13 -13.30
CA TYR A 62 -11.21 -20.47 -13.71
C TYR A 62 -10.45 -19.23 -14.16
N VAL A 63 -9.22 -19.07 -13.69
CA VAL A 63 -8.28 -18.05 -14.16
C VAL A 63 -6.95 -18.69 -14.57
N ASP A 64 -6.37 -18.21 -15.67
CA ASP A 64 -5.05 -18.68 -16.15
C ASP A 64 -3.94 -17.90 -15.41
N ILE A 65 -3.61 -18.37 -14.21
CA ILE A 65 -2.63 -17.73 -13.33
C ILE A 65 -1.27 -17.52 -14.03
N PRO A 66 -0.68 -18.51 -14.73
CA PRO A 66 0.57 -18.29 -15.46
C PRO A 66 0.49 -17.19 -16.51
N LYS A 67 -0.62 -17.08 -17.23
CA LYS A 67 -0.83 -16.03 -18.23
C LYS A 67 -0.95 -14.66 -17.57
N ILE A 68 -1.67 -14.55 -16.46
CA ILE A 68 -1.79 -13.31 -15.67
C ILE A 68 -0.40 -12.86 -15.20
N ALA A 69 0.38 -13.74 -14.58
CA ALA A 69 1.72 -13.41 -14.09
C ALA A 69 2.63 -12.89 -15.21
N ARG A 70 2.64 -13.54 -16.37
CA ARG A 70 3.42 -13.09 -17.52
C ARG A 70 3.00 -11.72 -18.01
N GLN A 71 1.68 -11.47 -18.09
CA GLN A 71 1.15 -10.20 -18.53
C GLN A 71 1.58 -9.06 -17.59
N VAL A 72 1.47 -9.26 -16.29
CA VAL A 72 1.93 -8.27 -15.28
C VAL A 72 3.42 -7.93 -15.49
N VAL A 73 4.27 -8.94 -15.67
CA VAL A 73 5.71 -8.75 -15.89
C VAL A 73 5.98 -7.96 -17.17
N LEU A 74 5.24 -8.27 -18.25
CA LEU A 74 5.35 -7.56 -19.52
C LEU A 74 4.86 -6.11 -19.42
N ASP A 75 3.74 -5.87 -18.74
CA ASP A 75 3.18 -4.53 -18.53
C ASP A 75 4.10 -3.64 -17.67
N ILE A 76 4.82 -4.24 -16.74
CA ILE A 76 5.89 -3.56 -15.99
C ILE A 76 7.06 -3.16 -16.91
N GLY A 77 7.31 -3.93 -17.96
CA GLY A 77 8.36 -3.66 -18.96
C GLY A 77 9.56 -4.59 -18.88
N TYR A 78 9.44 -5.75 -18.25
CA TYR A 78 10.41 -6.84 -18.38
C TYR A 78 10.02 -7.73 -19.57
N ASP A 79 10.31 -7.26 -20.77
CA ASP A 79 9.86 -7.82 -22.04
C ASP A 79 11.00 -8.45 -22.88
N ARG A 80 12.22 -8.47 -22.33
CA ARG A 80 13.41 -8.99 -23.00
C ARG A 80 14.50 -9.44 -22.04
N SER A 81 15.24 -10.47 -22.45
CA SER A 81 16.29 -11.09 -21.63
C SER A 81 17.45 -10.14 -21.24
N GLN A 82 17.71 -9.10 -22.05
CA GLN A 82 18.74 -8.08 -21.76
C GLN A 82 18.44 -7.28 -20.47
N TYR A 83 17.20 -7.29 -19.99
CA TYR A 83 16.83 -6.67 -18.70
C TYR A 83 17.06 -7.59 -17.50
N GLY A 84 17.55 -8.82 -17.75
CA GLY A 84 17.80 -9.83 -16.74
C GLY A 84 16.56 -10.61 -16.30
N PHE A 85 15.38 -10.19 -16.78
CA PHE A 85 14.11 -10.86 -16.55
C PHE A 85 13.19 -10.64 -17.76
N ASP A 86 12.40 -11.65 -18.14
CA ASP A 86 11.56 -11.59 -19.33
C ASP A 86 10.28 -12.39 -19.10
N GLY A 87 9.14 -11.71 -19.12
CA GLY A 87 7.82 -12.30 -18.96
C GLY A 87 7.47 -13.33 -20.02
N ASN A 88 8.07 -13.25 -21.24
CA ASN A 88 7.84 -14.22 -22.29
C ASN A 88 8.51 -15.58 -22.00
N THR A 89 9.65 -15.59 -21.32
CA THR A 89 10.54 -16.77 -21.23
C THR A 89 10.80 -17.26 -19.82
N CYS A 90 10.48 -16.48 -18.76
CA CYS A 90 10.65 -16.93 -17.39
C CYS A 90 9.81 -18.19 -17.10
N ALA A 91 10.27 -19.04 -16.20
CA ALA A 91 9.46 -20.14 -15.68
C ALA A 91 8.35 -19.58 -14.78
N VAL A 92 7.15 -20.13 -14.87
CA VAL A 92 6.04 -19.85 -13.96
C VAL A 92 5.55 -21.17 -13.39
N ILE A 93 5.63 -21.29 -12.06
CA ILE A 93 5.20 -22.48 -11.30
C ILE A 93 4.05 -22.07 -10.41
N THR A 94 3.04 -22.90 -10.29
CA THR A 94 1.88 -22.67 -9.41
C THR A 94 1.71 -23.83 -8.44
N ASN A 95 1.40 -23.50 -7.18
CA ASN A 95 1.04 -24.44 -6.13
C ASN A 95 -0.15 -23.84 -5.37
N ILE A 96 -1.35 -24.10 -5.88
CA ILE A 96 -2.59 -23.54 -5.35
C ILE A 96 -3.46 -24.68 -4.83
N ASP A 97 -3.86 -24.57 -3.58
CA ASP A 97 -4.78 -25.48 -2.91
C ASP A 97 -6.12 -24.80 -2.61
N GLU A 98 -7.13 -25.57 -2.22
CA GLU A 98 -8.39 -25.02 -1.72
C GLU A 98 -8.24 -24.58 -0.26
N GLN A 99 -9.01 -23.55 0.15
CA GLN A 99 -9.03 -23.12 1.54
C GLN A 99 -9.51 -24.24 2.47
N SER A 100 -8.82 -24.41 3.61
CA SER A 100 -9.22 -25.38 4.64
C SER A 100 -10.65 -25.18 5.12
N GLY A 101 -11.44 -26.29 5.16
CA GLY A 101 -12.79 -26.27 5.67
C GLY A 101 -12.90 -25.85 7.15
N ASP A 102 -11.87 -26.07 7.95
CA ASP A 102 -11.84 -25.67 9.37
C ASP A 102 -11.79 -24.13 9.52
N ILE A 103 -11.08 -23.46 8.64
CA ILE A 103 -11.04 -21.99 8.59
C ILE A 103 -12.40 -21.43 8.16
N ALA A 104 -13.02 -22.01 7.12
CA ALA A 104 -14.32 -21.59 6.62
C ALA A 104 -15.41 -21.66 7.71
N LEU A 105 -15.44 -22.71 8.53
CA LEU A 105 -16.40 -22.87 9.64
C LEU A 105 -16.30 -21.78 10.71
N GLY A 106 -15.11 -21.21 10.92
CA GLY A 106 -14.87 -20.13 11.88
C GLY A 106 -15.28 -18.74 11.34
N VAL A 107 -15.19 -18.56 10.01
CA VAL A 107 -15.36 -17.26 9.35
C VAL A 107 -16.78 -17.04 8.83
N ASP A 108 -17.45 -18.09 8.32
CA ASP A 108 -18.77 -17.99 7.71
C ASP A 108 -19.91 -17.70 8.70
N LYS A 109 -19.72 -18.00 9.98
CA LYS A 109 -20.62 -17.59 11.07
C LYS A 109 -19.81 -17.09 12.27
N SER A 110 -19.97 -15.83 12.63
CA SER A 110 -19.30 -15.26 13.80
C SER A 110 -19.73 -15.94 15.12
N TYR A 111 -18.90 -15.77 16.13
CA TYR A 111 -19.20 -16.21 17.49
C TYR A 111 -20.51 -15.60 18.00
N GLU A 112 -20.76 -14.33 17.70
CA GLU A 112 -21.97 -13.59 18.07
C GLU A 112 -23.22 -14.13 17.35
N ALA A 113 -23.10 -14.46 16.06
CA ALA A 113 -24.21 -15.04 15.29
C ALA A 113 -24.62 -16.41 15.79
N LYS A 114 -23.64 -17.22 16.23
CA LYS A 114 -23.91 -18.53 16.86
C LYS A 114 -24.63 -18.38 18.18
N ALA A 115 -24.45 -17.27 18.90
CA ALA A 115 -25.02 -17.02 20.22
C ALA A 115 -26.39 -16.31 20.20
N ARG A 116 -26.73 -15.54 19.14
CA ARG A 116 -27.89 -14.61 19.17
C ARG A 116 -28.90 -14.77 18.02
N GLY A 117 -28.65 -15.65 17.05
CA GLY A 117 -29.48 -15.76 15.86
C GLY A 117 -29.02 -14.82 14.72
N GLU A 118 -29.49 -15.06 13.53
CA GLU A 118 -28.95 -14.58 12.26
C GLU A 118 -29.11 -13.07 12.01
N SER A 119 -28.01 -12.41 11.60
CA SER A 119 -28.01 -11.15 10.87
C SER A 119 -27.08 -11.27 9.65
N GLU A 120 -27.40 -10.59 8.56
CA GLU A 120 -26.63 -10.60 7.30
C GLU A 120 -25.19 -10.05 7.42
N LEU A 121 -24.86 -9.41 8.56
CA LEU A 121 -23.54 -8.80 8.81
C LEU A 121 -22.70 -9.57 9.83
N ASP A 122 -22.97 -10.86 10.01
CA ASP A 122 -22.43 -11.64 11.12
C ASP A 122 -21.29 -12.60 10.75
N ASN A 123 -20.56 -12.35 9.67
CA ASN A 123 -19.31 -13.07 9.42
C ASN A 123 -18.26 -12.65 10.45
N GLY A 124 -17.55 -13.61 11.02
CA GLY A 124 -16.42 -13.34 11.91
C GLY A 124 -15.19 -12.84 11.14
N ALA A 125 -14.25 -12.25 11.87
CA ALA A 125 -12.95 -11.90 11.29
C ALA A 125 -12.23 -13.16 10.79
N GLY A 126 -11.62 -13.06 9.60
CA GLY A 126 -10.92 -14.19 8.96
C GLY A 126 -9.65 -14.60 9.67
N ASP A 127 -9.11 -13.75 10.54
CA ASP A 127 -7.95 -14.01 11.37
C ASP A 127 -7.97 -13.11 12.62
N GLN A 128 -7.10 -13.41 13.57
CA GLN A 128 -6.72 -12.47 14.62
C GLN A 128 -5.72 -11.47 14.06
N GLY A 129 -5.64 -10.27 14.65
CA GLY A 129 -4.62 -9.31 14.26
C GLY A 129 -4.89 -7.90 14.77
N MET A 130 -3.93 -7.03 14.57
CA MET A 130 -4.03 -5.59 14.79
C MET A 130 -3.70 -4.85 13.50
N MET A 131 -4.47 -3.82 13.16
CA MET A 131 -4.32 -3.02 11.97
C MET A 131 -4.27 -1.56 12.35
N PHE A 132 -3.50 -0.78 11.60
CA PHE A 132 -3.30 0.64 11.85
C PHE A 132 -3.76 1.49 10.68
N GLY A 133 -4.42 2.61 11.00
CA GLY A 133 -4.68 3.71 10.11
C GLY A 133 -3.98 4.98 10.59
N TYR A 134 -3.60 5.84 9.67
CA TYR A 134 -2.97 7.11 9.99
C TYR A 134 -3.38 8.19 9.00
N ALA A 135 -3.46 9.43 9.46
CA ALA A 135 -3.60 10.63 8.64
C ALA A 135 -2.94 11.83 9.34
N CYS A 136 -2.46 12.78 8.56
CA CYS A 136 -1.95 14.06 9.06
C CYS A 136 -2.18 15.17 8.03
N ASP A 137 -2.09 16.42 8.45
CA ASP A 137 -2.35 17.61 7.64
C ASP A 137 -1.12 18.11 6.84
N GLU A 138 -0.12 17.24 6.63
CA GLU A 138 1.12 17.61 5.93
C GLU A 138 0.97 17.71 4.41
N THR A 139 0.00 17.00 3.83
CA THR A 139 -0.26 16.98 2.39
C THR A 139 -1.76 17.07 2.10
N PRO A 140 -2.17 17.47 0.87
CA PRO A 140 -3.59 17.55 0.50
C PRO A 140 -4.34 16.20 0.65
N GLU A 141 -3.67 15.10 0.34
CA GLU A 141 -4.19 13.74 0.50
C GLU A 141 -4.18 13.24 1.95
N LEU A 142 -3.76 14.10 2.91
CA LEU A 142 -3.65 13.79 4.34
C LEU A 142 -2.71 12.61 4.63
N MET A 143 -1.57 12.58 3.94
CA MET A 143 -0.48 11.62 4.09
C MET A 143 0.77 12.31 4.65
N PRO A 144 1.68 11.59 5.35
CA PRO A 144 2.96 12.12 5.74
C PRO A 144 3.79 12.57 4.52
N LEU A 145 4.43 13.72 4.62
CA LEU A 145 5.11 14.38 3.51
C LEU A 145 6.24 13.52 2.91
N ALA A 146 7.06 12.90 3.76
CA ALA A 146 8.21 12.13 3.30
C ALA A 146 7.81 10.96 2.40
N ILE A 147 6.83 10.14 2.84
CA ILE A 147 6.35 9.01 2.03
C ILE A 147 5.57 9.48 0.80
N SER A 148 4.75 10.52 0.90
CA SER A 148 4.01 11.08 -0.23
C SER A 148 4.96 11.52 -1.36
N ILE A 149 6.03 12.25 -1.04
CA ILE A 149 7.02 12.65 -2.05
C ILE A 149 7.76 11.41 -2.61
N ALA A 150 8.18 10.47 -1.76
CA ALA A 150 8.88 9.26 -2.19
C ALA A 150 8.03 8.44 -3.18
N GLN A 151 6.73 8.27 -2.91
CA GLN A 151 5.78 7.58 -3.80
C GLN A 151 5.60 8.32 -5.13
N LYS A 152 5.36 9.62 -5.09
CA LYS A 152 5.21 10.46 -6.29
C LYS A 152 6.48 10.41 -7.15
N MET A 153 7.65 10.41 -6.52
CA MET A 153 8.95 10.32 -7.21
C MET A 153 9.15 8.94 -7.85
N ALA A 154 8.82 7.84 -7.16
CA ALA A 154 8.89 6.49 -7.70
C ALA A 154 7.93 6.31 -8.89
N LYS A 155 6.70 6.81 -8.77
CA LYS A 155 5.72 6.81 -9.87
C LYS A 155 6.22 7.64 -11.05
N ARG A 156 6.75 8.85 -10.81
CA ARG A 156 7.27 9.72 -11.88
C ARG A 156 8.44 9.08 -12.59
N LEU A 157 9.34 8.37 -11.89
CA LEU A 157 10.43 7.62 -12.50
C LEU A 157 9.92 6.58 -13.50
N THR A 158 8.87 5.85 -13.14
CA THR A 158 8.20 4.91 -14.05
C THR A 158 7.52 5.61 -15.21
N ASP A 159 6.85 6.74 -14.98
CA ASP A 159 6.21 7.50 -16.05
C ASP A 159 7.23 8.02 -17.07
N VAL A 160 8.40 8.51 -16.62
CA VAL A 160 9.50 8.93 -17.50
C VAL A 160 9.97 7.79 -18.41
N ARG A 161 10.11 6.58 -17.84
CA ARG A 161 10.47 5.37 -18.59
C ARG A 161 9.40 4.97 -19.59
N LYS A 162 8.15 4.81 -19.13
CA LYS A 162 7.03 4.34 -19.98
C LYS A 162 6.64 5.33 -21.08
N GLN A 163 6.82 6.62 -20.85
CA GLN A 163 6.61 7.66 -21.86
C GLN A 163 7.78 7.81 -22.83
N GLY A 164 8.87 7.09 -22.61
CA GLY A 164 10.05 7.15 -23.47
C GLY A 164 10.76 8.50 -23.48
N LEU A 165 10.68 9.26 -22.37
CA LEU A 165 11.38 10.55 -22.25
C LEU A 165 12.91 10.38 -22.26
N VAL A 166 13.36 9.21 -21.82
CA VAL A 166 14.71 8.67 -22.00
C VAL A 166 14.62 7.18 -22.31
N ASP A 167 15.55 6.63 -23.07
CA ASP A 167 15.51 5.25 -23.59
C ASP A 167 16.34 4.24 -22.77
N TYR A 168 17.15 4.72 -21.85
CA TYR A 168 18.08 3.91 -21.07
C TYR A 168 17.52 3.41 -19.73
N LEU A 169 16.38 3.92 -19.25
CA LEU A 169 15.80 3.50 -17.99
C LEU A 169 15.22 2.09 -18.07
N ARG A 170 15.36 1.34 -16.97
CA ARG A 170 14.80 0.00 -16.77
C ARG A 170 13.83 -0.01 -15.60
N PRO A 171 13.03 -1.09 -15.42
CA PRO A 171 11.90 -1.04 -14.52
C PRO A 171 12.22 -0.89 -13.04
N ASP A 172 13.36 -1.39 -12.55
CA ASP A 172 13.70 -1.37 -11.12
C ASP A 172 14.23 0.00 -10.67
N GLY A 173 13.78 0.44 -9.50
CA GLY A 173 14.23 1.69 -8.92
C GLY A 173 13.73 1.90 -7.50
N LYS A 174 14.43 2.76 -6.76
CA LYS A 174 14.13 3.13 -5.38
C LYS A 174 14.23 4.63 -5.20
N THR A 175 13.41 5.17 -4.31
CA THR A 175 13.41 6.57 -3.93
C THR A 175 13.39 6.71 -2.42
N GLN A 176 14.05 7.74 -1.89
CA GLN A 176 14.07 8.03 -0.46
C GLN A 176 14.06 9.53 -0.25
N ILE A 177 13.27 9.99 0.68
CA ILE A 177 13.12 11.40 1.05
C ILE A 177 13.36 11.55 2.55
N THR A 178 14.25 12.47 2.92
CA THR A 178 14.46 12.91 4.30
C THR A 178 13.92 14.32 4.44
N VAL A 179 12.96 14.50 5.34
CA VAL A 179 12.35 15.80 5.68
C VAL A 179 12.86 16.27 7.03
N GLU A 180 13.18 17.55 7.11
CA GLU A 180 13.50 18.24 8.36
C GLU A 180 12.22 18.84 8.95
N TYR A 181 11.95 18.52 10.22
CA TYR A 181 10.78 18.98 10.98
C TYR A 181 11.18 19.92 12.10
N GLY A 182 10.32 20.88 12.40
CA GLY A 182 10.43 21.79 13.54
C GLY A 182 9.95 21.17 14.86
N ASP A 183 10.12 21.93 15.94
CA ASP A 183 9.65 21.56 17.29
C ASP A 183 8.12 21.38 17.36
N ASP A 184 7.38 22.05 16.50
CA ASP A 184 5.92 21.97 16.35
C ASP A 184 5.47 20.76 15.54
N GLY A 185 6.41 19.97 15.03
CA GLY A 185 6.16 18.83 14.14
C GLY A 185 5.80 19.20 12.71
N ALA A 186 5.91 20.47 12.31
CA ALA A 186 5.67 20.89 10.94
C ALA A 186 6.91 20.64 10.05
N PRO A 187 6.72 20.20 8.78
CA PRO A 187 7.82 20.05 7.86
C PRO A 187 8.40 21.41 7.46
N ILE A 188 9.73 21.53 7.48
CA ILE A 188 10.47 22.77 7.17
C ILE A 188 11.04 22.70 5.75
N ARG A 189 11.79 21.65 5.45
CA ARG A 189 12.49 21.45 4.16
C ARG A 189 12.80 19.98 3.89
N VAL A 190 13.09 19.68 2.65
CA VAL A 190 13.69 18.40 2.26
C VAL A 190 15.20 18.50 2.45
N ASP A 191 15.75 17.71 3.37
CA ASP A 191 17.19 17.65 3.64
C ASP A 191 17.93 16.80 2.61
N THR A 192 17.38 15.61 2.30
CA THR A 192 18.06 14.66 1.42
C THR A 192 17.06 13.97 0.48
N VAL A 193 17.46 13.87 -0.79
CA VAL A 193 16.79 13.08 -1.84
C VAL A 193 17.74 12.00 -2.31
N VAL A 194 17.32 10.75 -2.29
CA VAL A 194 18.04 9.61 -2.90
C VAL A 194 17.17 8.98 -3.97
N LEU A 195 17.73 8.80 -5.15
CA LEU A 195 17.10 8.10 -6.27
C LEU A 195 18.09 7.07 -6.83
N SER A 196 17.68 5.81 -6.86
CA SER A 196 18.42 4.73 -7.53
C SER A 196 17.55 4.15 -8.64
N THR A 197 18.08 4.06 -9.85
CA THR A 197 17.36 3.54 -11.01
C THR A 197 18.22 2.57 -11.80
N GLN A 198 17.63 1.46 -12.19
CA GLN A 198 18.22 0.53 -13.13
C GLN A 198 18.30 1.18 -14.52
N HIS A 199 19.41 0.94 -15.23
CA HIS A 199 19.69 1.60 -16.51
C HIS A 199 20.46 0.69 -17.47
N SER A 200 20.52 1.08 -18.76
CA SER A 200 21.35 0.42 -19.77
C SER A 200 22.84 0.62 -19.47
N PRO A 201 23.73 -0.30 -19.93
CA PRO A 201 25.16 -0.16 -19.68
C PRO A 201 25.82 1.02 -20.42
N ASP A 202 25.16 1.57 -21.44
CA ASP A 202 25.75 2.49 -22.41
C ASP A 202 25.58 3.97 -22.05
N VAL A 203 24.84 4.29 -20.99
CA VAL A 203 24.61 5.67 -20.51
C VAL A 203 25.60 6.03 -19.39
N SER A 204 26.08 7.28 -19.41
CA SER A 204 26.97 7.78 -18.35
C SER A 204 26.19 8.12 -17.08
N LEU A 205 26.83 7.97 -15.91
CA LEU A 205 26.24 8.35 -14.62
C LEU A 205 25.93 9.86 -14.54
N GLU A 206 26.73 10.68 -15.21
CA GLU A 206 26.51 12.13 -15.29
C GLU A 206 25.21 12.45 -16.03
N GLN A 207 24.96 11.77 -17.16
CA GLN A 207 23.70 11.92 -17.89
C GLN A 207 22.50 11.46 -17.06
N ILE A 208 22.60 10.28 -16.43
CA ILE A 208 21.54 9.78 -15.53
C ILE A 208 21.24 10.81 -14.43
N ARG A 209 22.29 11.32 -13.75
CA ARG A 209 22.11 12.31 -12.69
C ARG A 209 21.39 13.55 -13.17
N LYS A 210 21.80 14.10 -14.30
CA LYS A 210 21.19 15.29 -14.90
C LYS A 210 19.72 15.06 -15.21
N ASP A 211 19.40 13.98 -15.92
CA ASP A 211 18.04 13.68 -16.35
C ASP A 211 17.12 13.35 -15.17
N MET A 212 17.60 12.60 -14.18
CA MET A 212 16.79 12.27 -12.99
C MET A 212 16.48 13.52 -12.15
N ILE A 213 17.41 14.47 -12.05
CA ILE A 213 17.15 15.75 -11.39
C ILE A 213 16.05 16.53 -12.13
N GLU A 214 16.18 16.68 -13.45
CA GLU A 214 15.26 17.52 -14.25
C GLU A 214 13.90 16.84 -14.47
N LEU A 215 13.86 15.54 -14.76
CA LEU A 215 12.65 14.85 -15.19
C LEU A 215 11.86 14.19 -14.04
N VAL A 216 12.54 13.90 -12.92
CA VAL A 216 11.93 13.18 -11.80
C VAL A 216 11.90 14.01 -10.52
N ILE A 217 13.06 14.48 -10.04
CA ILE A 217 13.15 15.14 -8.72
C ILE A 217 12.46 16.50 -8.72
N LYS A 218 12.83 17.40 -9.61
CA LYS A 218 12.25 18.76 -9.67
C LYS A 218 10.74 18.78 -9.90
N PRO A 219 10.14 17.90 -10.72
CA PRO A 219 8.68 17.88 -10.89
C PRO A 219 7.91 17.30 -9.71
N THR A 220 8.56 16.58 -8.79
CA THR A 220 7.89 15.86 -7.69
C THR A 220 8.13 16.44 -6.31
N VAL A 221 9.33 17.00 -6.08
CA VAL A 221 9.64 17.66 -4.81
C VAL A 221 9.23 19.14 -4.90
N PRO A 222 8.37 19.63 -3.99
CA PRO A 222 7.95 21.04 -4.02
C PRO A 222 9.16 21.98 -3.92
N ALA A 223 9.25 22.94 -4.85
CA ALA A 223 10.40 23.83 -4.97
C ALA A 223 10.66 24.66 -3.70
N ASN A 224 9.61 25.02 -2.98
CA ASN A 224 9.71 25.76 -1.71
C ASN A 224 10.26 24.92 -0.54
N LEU A 225 10.36 23.61 -0.70
CA LEU A 225 10.94 22.69 0.28
C LEU A 225 12.39 22.32 -0.04
N MET A 226 12.93 22.75 -1.19
CA MET A 226 14.31 22.53 -1.57
C MET A 226 15.10 23.84 -1.45
N ASP A 227 16.32 23.75 -0.95
CA ASP A 227 17.27 24.85 -0.86
C ASP A 227 18.69 24.44 -1.31
N GLU A 228 19.64 25.34 -1.20
CA GLU A 228 21.04 25.10 -1.55
C GLU A 228 21.73 24.03 -0.71
N ASN A 229 21.19 23.70 0.46
CA ASN A 229 21.70 22.68 1.37
C ASN A 229 21.04 21.31 1.16
N THR A 230 20.04 21.21 0.27
CA THR A 230 19.39 19.94 -0.05
C THR A 230 20.37 19.01 -0.77
N LYS A 231 20.63 17.86 -0.17
CA LYS A 231 21.53 16.83 -0.72
C LYS A 231 20.78 15.97 -1.72
N VAL A 232 21.34 15.80 -2.91
CA VAL A 232 20.74 14.98 -3.97
C VAL A 232 21.71 13.88 -4.38
N TYR A 233 21.33 12.64 -4.16
CA TYR A 233 22.08 11.44 -4.54
C TYR A 233 21.32 10.67 -5.62
N VAL A 234 21.93 10.53 -6.80
CA VAL A 234 21.40 9.70 -7.90
C VAL A 234 22.39 8.59 -8.18
N ASN A 235 21.97 7.33 -8.08
CA ASN A 235 22.79 6.13 -8.19
C ASN A 235 24.12 6.28 -7.41
N PRO A 236 24.11 6.51 -6.09
CA PRO A 236 25.32 6.82 -5.33
C PRO A 236 26.33 5.68 -5.30
N THR A 237 25.91 4.46 -5.52
CA THR A 237 26.78 3.27 -5.66
C THR A 237 27.42 3.18 -7.05
N GLY A 238 27.04 4.03 -8.01
CA GLY A 238 27.49 4.02 -9.38
C GLY A 238 26.58 3.20 -10.31
N ARG A 239 27.12 2.15 -10.93
CA ARG A 239 26.41 1.37 -11.94
C ARG A 239 25.29 0.51 -11.35
N PHE A 240 24.07 0.62 -11.92
CA PHE A 240 22.91 -0.19 -11.58
C PHE A 240 22.29 -0.78 -12.87
N VAL A 241 22.99 -1.71 -13.50
CA VAL A 241 22.54 -2.40 -14.73
C VAL A 241 21.83 -3.71 -14.39
N ILE A 242 22.35 -4.47 -13.42
CA ILE A 242 21.70 -5.67 -12.91
C ILE A 242 20.70 -5.25 -11.84
N GLY A 243 19.42 -5.57 -12.05
CA GLY A 243 18.31 -5.24 -11.14
C GLY A 243 17.11 -6.16 -11.39
N GLY A 244 15.97 -5.83 -10.79
CA GLY A 244 14.81 -6.67 -10.83
C GLY A 244 15.07 -8.06 -10.22
N PRO A 245 14.28 -9.10 -10.58
CA PRO A 245 14.43 -10.45 -10.01
C PRO A 245 15.79 -11.13 -10.26
N GLN A 246 16.58 -10.62 -11.21
CA GLN A 246 17.96 -11.06 -11.39
C GLN A 246 18.90 -10.54 -10.30
N GLY A 247 18.64 -9.32 -9.81
CA GLY A 247 19.48 -8.66 -8.82
C GLY A 247 19.13 -9.06 -7.38
N ASP A 248 17.84 -9.23 -7.11
CA ASP A 248 17.32 -9.55 -5.78
C ASP A 248 16.01 -10.34 -5.89
N THR A 249 15.76 -11.23 -4.92
CA THR A 249 14.54 -12.02 -4.86
C THR A 249 13.38 -11.18 -4.34
N GLY A 250 12.21 -11.27 -4.99
CA GLY A 250 10.96 -10.66 -4.55
C GLY A 250 10.04 -11.66 -3.87
N LEU A 251 9.21 -11.14 -2.97
CA LEU A 251 8.14 -11.88 -2.31
C LEU A 251 6.98 -10.95 -1.97
N THR A 252 5.74 -11.42 -2.14
CA THR A 252 4.52 -10.70 -1.74
C THR A 252 4.60 -10.31 -0.26
N GLY A 253 4.26 -9.05 0.04
CA GLY A 253 4.17 -8.55 1.42
C GLY A 253 5.50 -8.18 2.07
N ARG A 254 6.57 -7.95 1.30
CA ARG A 254 7.87 -7.48 1.83
C ARG A 254 8.08 -5.98 1.72
N LYS A 255 7.06 -5.22 1.30
CA LYS A 255 7.10 -3.75 1.21
C LYS A 255 5.95 -3.09 1.96
N ILE A 256 5.54 -3.69 3.08
CA ILE A 256 4.36 -3.29 3.86
C ILE A 256 4.45 -1.86 4.41
N ILE A 257 5.63 -1.35 4.69
CA ILE A 257 5.84 0.03 5.14
C ILE A 257 5.73 1.01 3.97
N VAL A 258 6.22 0.62 2.78
CA VAL A 258 6.02 1.35 1.52
C VAL A 258 4.53 1.39 1.15
N ASP A 259 3.80 0.32 1.41
CA ASP A 259 2.36 0.20 1.12
C ASP A 259 1.49 1.08 2.01
N THR A 260 2.02 1.61 3.11
CA THR A 260 1.28 2.35 4.13
C THR A 260 1.83 3.75 4.35
N TYR A 261 2.49 4.01 5.47
CA TYR A 261 2.80 5.37 5.93
C TYR A 261 4.30 5.68 6.00
N GLY A 262 5.16 4.82 5.41
CA GLY A 262 6.61 5.08 5.33
C GLY A 262 7.31 5.17 6.67
N GLY A 263 6.77 4.53 7.72
CA GLY A 263 7.32 4.56 9.07
C GLY A 263 6.73 5.64 9.99
N SER A 264 5.83 6.50 9.50
CA SER A 264 5.18 7.54 10.33
C SER A 264 4.13 6.98 11.28
N ALA A 265 3.67 5.76 11.06
CA ALA A 265 2.76 5.02 11.93
C ALA A 265 3.24 3.58 12.12
N PRO A 266 2.82 2.89 13.20
CA PRO A 266 2.99 1.45 13.35
C PRO A 266 2.34 0.66 12.22
N HIS A 267 2.73 -0.61 12.10
CA HIS A 267 2.13 -1.57 11.19
C HIS A 267 1.81 -2.86 11.94
N GLY A 268 0.68 -3.50 11.64
CA GLY A 268 0.28 -4.75 12.27
C GLY A 268 1.04 -6.00 11.79
N GLY A 269 1.80 -5.88 10.69
CA GLY A 269 2.60 -6.94 10.11
C GLY A 269 1.94 -7.69 8.95
N GLY A 270 0.62 -7.56 8.77
CA GLY A 270 -0.11 -8.24 7.70
C GLY A 270 0.11 -7.61 6.31
N ALA A 271 0.45 -8.41 5.31
CA ALA A 271 0.48 -7.99 3.92
C ALA A 271 -0.93 -7.74 3.37
N PHE A 272 -1.06 -6.83 2.41
CA PHE A 272 -2.33 -6.55 1.72
C PHE A 272 -2.49 -7.38 0.45
N SER A 273 -1.49 -7.34 -0.44
CA SER A 273 -1.57 -7.93 -1.77
C SER A 273 -1.83 -9.43 -1.72
N GLY A 274 -2.66 -9.90 -2.65
CA GLY A 274 -3.05 -11.30 -2.77
C GLY A 274 -4.16 -11.76 -1.81
N LYS A 275 -4.62 -10.89 -0.90
CA LYS A 275 -5.69 -11.21 0.07
C LYS A 275 -7.02 -10.62 -0.37
N ASP A 276 -8.07 -11.44 -0.41
CA ASP A 276 -9.45 -10.95 -0.54
C ASP A 276 -9.89 -10.20 0.75
N PRO A 277 -10.93 -9.33 0.68
CA PRO A 277 -11.27 -8.43 1.77
C PRO A 277 -11.88 -9.11 3.02
N THR A 278 -12.10 -10.41 3.02
CA THR A 278 -12.45 -11.13 4.25
C THR A 278 -11.28 -11.24 5.21
N LYS A 279 -10.06 -11.08 4.71
CA LYS A 279 -8.84 -10.97 5.50
C LYS A 279 -8.74 -9.56 6.07
N VAL A 280 -8.93 -9.44 7.38
CA VAL A 280 -8.93 -8.16 8.12
C VAL A 280 -7.59 -7.42 8.05
N ASP A 281 -6.48 -8.11 7.82
CA ASP A 281 -5.18 -7.49 7.53
C ASP A 281 -5.29 -6.40 6.46
N ARG A 282 -6.08 -6.66 5.43
CA ARG A 282 -6.32 -5.72 4.33
C ARG A 282 -7.51 -4.81 4.60
N SER A 283 -8.68 -5.37 4.79
CA SER A 283 -9.94 -4.61 4.88
C SER A 283 -9.99 -3.69 6.11
N ALA A 284 -9.53 -4.15 7.27
CA ALA A 284 -9.52 -3.34 8.47
C ALA A 284 -8.40 -2.30 8.48
N ALA A 285 -7.28 -2.52 7.78
CA ALA A 285 -6.28 -1.47 7.57
C ALA A 285 -6.83 -0.33 6.70
N TYR A 286 -7.61 -0.65 5.66
CA TYR A 286 -8.31 0.36 4.86
C TYR A 286 -9.38 1.09 5.68
N ALA A 287 -10.16 0.38 6.50
CA ALA A 287 -11.14 1.00 7.39
C ALA A 287 -10.46 1.91 8.43
N ALA A 288 -9.34 1.49 9.01
CA ALA A 288 -8.57 2.31 9.95
C ALA A 288 -8.04 3.60 9.27
N ARG A 289 -7.58 3.52 8.01
CA ARG A 289 -7.23 4.71 7.21
C ARG A 289 -8.44 5.62 7.00
N TRP A 290 -9.59 5.08 6.63
CA TRP A 290 -10.82 5.84 6.44
C TRP A 290 -11.20 6.61 7.70
N VAL A 291 -11.17 5.96 8.87
CA VAL A 291 -11.42 6.61 10.16
C VAL A 291 -10.41 7.70 10.44
N ALA A 292 -9.11 7.41 10.37
CA ALA A 292 -8.05 8.39 10.65
C ALA A 292 -8.13 9.61 9.72
N LYS A 293 -8.34 9.37 8.42
CA LYS A 293 -8.51 10.45 7.42
C LYS A 293 -9.73 11.30 7.71
N THR A 294 -10.85 10.68 8.08
CA THR A 294 -12.08 11.39 8.44
C THR A 294 -11.89 12.28 9.68
N VAL A 295 -11.16 11.82 10.70
CA VAL A 295 -10.85 12.63 11.90
C VAL A 295 -10.09 13.90 11.52
N VAL A 296 -9.04 13.77 10.71
CA VAL A 296 -8.22 14.92 10.29
C VAL A 296 -9.00 15.85 9.35
N ALA A 297 -9.71 15.30 8.37
CA ALA A 297 -10.54 16.07 7.44
C ALA A 297 -11.68 16.82 8.15
N ALA A 298 -12.22 16.27 9.23
CA ALA A 298 -13.20 16.93 10.09
C ALA A 298 -12.62 18.07 10.94
N GLY A 299 -11.30 18.31 10.90
CA GLY A 299 -10.64 19.32 11.74
C GLY A 299 -10.60 18.95 13.23
N LEU A 300 -10.84 17.68 13.57
CA LEU A 300 -10.84 17.21 14.96
C LEU A 300 -9.43 16.96 15.50
N ALA A 301 -8.44 16.77 14.62
CA ALA A 301 -7.02 16.69 14.95
C ALA A 301 -6.16 17.07 13.75
N LYS A 302 -4.88 17.45 13.97
CA LYS A 302 -3.90 17.65 12.90
C LYS A 302 -3.28 16.34 12.44
N ARG A 303 -3.23 15.34 13.31
CA ARG A 303 -2.79 13.98 13.00
C ARG A 303 -3.57 12.98 13.86
N CYS A 304 -3.85 11.84 13.29
CA CYS A 304 -4.64 10.81 13.94
C CYS A 304 -4.10 9.43 13.59
N GLN A 305 -3.87 8.62 14.59
CA GLN A 305 -3.60 7.20 14.47
C GLN A 305 -4.80 6.42 15.00
N VAL A 306 -5.17 5.38 14.28
CA VAL A 306 -6.23 4.44 14.68
C VAL A 306 -5.65 3.04 14.72
N GLN A 307 -5.88 2.30 15.81
CA GLN A 307 -5.62 0.87 15.89
C GLN A 307 -6.96 0.13 15.98
N LEU A 308 -7.11 -0.89 15.14
CA LEU A 308 -8.19 -1.87 15.23
C LEU A 308 -7.59 -3.24 15.53
N ALA A 309 -8.23 -4.01 16.42
CA ALA A 309 -7.81 -5.38 16.68
C ALA A 309 -9.00 -6.33 16.60
N TYR A 310 -8.76 -7.52 16.06
CA TYR A 310 -9.78 -8.58 15.89
C TYR A 310 -9.30 -9.90 16.48
N ALA A 311 -10.27 -10.72 16.88
CA ALA A 311 -10.07 -12.14 17.16
C ALA A 311 -10.72 -12.96 16.03
N ILE A 312 -10.08 -14.06 15.64
CA ILE A 312 -10.62 -14.95 14.61
C ILE A 312 -12.04 -15.40 14.95
N GLY A 313 -12.94 -15.35 13.98
CA GLY A 313 -14.34 -15.75 14.15
C GLY A 313 -15.21 -14.78 14.95
N VAL A 314 -14.70 -13.65 15.43
CA VAL A 314 -15.44 -12.59 16.14
C VAL A 314 -15.72 -11.44 15.19
N ALA A 315 -16.96 -10.96 15.12
CA ALA A 315 -17.35 -9.88 14.21
C ALA A 315 -16.95 -8.50 14.73
N GLN A 316 -17.16 -8.24 16.01
CA GLN A 316 -16.81 -6.95 16.60
C GLN A 316 -15.31 -6.83 16.83
N PRO A 317 -14.67 -5.65 16.54
CA PRO A 317 -13.30 -5.43 16.95
C PRO A 317 -13.17 -5.57 18.48
N VAL A 318 -12.15 -6.32 18.92
CA VAL A 318 -11.87 -6.50 20.37
C VAL A 318 -11.32 -5.23 21.00
N SER A 319 -10.70 -4.36 20.21
CA SER A 319 -10.30 -3.02 20.63
C SER A 319 -10.32 -2.03 19.47
N ILE A 320 -10.61 -0.77 19.79
CA ILE A 320 -10.46 0.41 18.94
C ILE A 320 -9.70 1.43 19.79
N LEU A 321 -8.57 1.89 19.30
CA LEU A 321 -7.77 2.97 19.90
C LEU A 321 -7.68 4.12 18.91
N VAL A 322 -7.90 5.34 19.37
CA VAL A 322 -7.67 6.57 18.62
C VAL A 322 -6.64 7.40 19.38
N GLU A 323 -5.59 7.84 18.70
CA GLU A 323 -4.53 8.69 19.27
C GLU A 323 -4.30 9.90 18.38
N THR A 324 -4.43 11.09 18.94
CA THR A 324 -4.24 12.38 18.24
C THR A 324 -2.91 13.06 18.55
N PHE A 325 -2.05 12.43 19.34
CA PHE A 325 -0.72 12.97 19.74
C PHE A 325 -0.80 14.36 20.34
N GLY A 326 -1.86 14.65 21.10
CA GLY A 326 -2.11 15.95 21.71
C GLY A 326 -2.55 17.06 20.72
N THR A 327 -2.87 16.72 19.47
CA THR A 327 -3.38 17.68 18.46
C THR A 327 -4.90 17.71 18.38
N GLY A 328 -5.59 16.86 19.15
CA GLY A 328 -7.04 16.76 19.15
C GLY A 328 -7.74 18.00 19.68
N THR A 329 -8.88 18.35 19.11
CA THR A 329 -9.76 19.43 19.60
C THR A 329 -10.67 18.95 20.73
N VAL A 330 -10.82 17.64 20.88
CA VAL A 330 -11.50 16.94 22.00
C VAL A 330 -10.60 15.82 22.52
N ALA A 331 -10.93 15.24 23.65
CA ALA A 331 -10.17 14.12 24.23
C ALA A 331 -10.24 12.89 23.32
N ASP A 332 -9.17 12.10 23.25
CA ASP A 332 -9.09 10.89 22.42
C ASP A 332 -10.19 9.88 22.78
N SER A 333 -10.58 9.78 24.06
CA SER A 333 -11.70 8.93 24.49
C SER A 333 -13.06 9.36 23.94
N VAL A 334 -13.28 10.66 23.71
CA VAL A 334 -14.48 11.17 23.06
C VAL A 334 -14.47 10.79 21.57
N LEU A 335 -13.29 10.90 20.92
CA LEU A 335 -13.14 10.47 19.53
C LEU A 335 -13.37 8.95 19.36
N GLU A 336 -12.85 8.12 20.27
CA GLU A 336 -13.10 6.67 20.23
C GLU A 336 -14.60 6.34 20.29
N GLU A 337 -15.33 7.02 21.17
CA GLU A 337 -16.79 6.81 21.27
C GLU A 337 -17.53 7.32 20.02
N ALA A 338 -17.14 8.48 19.50
CA ALA A 338 -17.69 9.02 18.26
C ALA A 338 -17.40 8.11 17.06
N VAL A 339 -16.20 7.54 16.97
CA VAL A 339 -15.84 6.55 15.93
C VAL A 339 -16.75 5.31 16.02
N ARG A 340 -16.96 4.75 17.22
CA ARG A 340 -17.85 3.59 17.44
C ARG A 340 -19.30 3.87 17.01
N LYS A 341 -19.77 5.12 17.15
CA LYS A 341 -21.12 5.53 16.75
C LYS A 341 -21.21 5.79 15.23
N THR A 342 -20.11 6.20 14.59
CA THR A 342 -20.11 6.65 13.20
C THR A 342 -19.76 5.54 12.22
N PHE A 343 -18.89 4.60 12.61
CA PHE A 343 -18.38 3.55 11.74
C PHE A 343 -18.76 2.16 12.25
N ASP A 344 -19.33 1.36 11.37
CA ASP A 344 -19.50 -0.07 11.63
C ASP A 344 -18.21 -0.80 11.16
N LEU A 345 -17.40 -1.20 12.13
CA LEU A 345 -16.09 -1.80 11.88
C LEU A 345 -16.11 -3.33 11.91
N ARG A 346 -17.30 -3.95 11.77
CA ARG A 346 -17.40 -5.40 11.53
C ARG A 346 -16.92 -5.73 10.12
N PRO A 347 -16.24 -6.87 9.90
CA PRO A 347 -15.65 -7.20 8.59
C PRO A 347 -16.62 -7.07 7.41
N THR A 348 -17.84 -7.63 7.52
CA THR A 348 -18.84 -7.55 6.45
C THR A 348 -19.32 -6.11 6.18
N ALA A 349 -19.43 -5.29 7.22
CA ALA A 349 -19.80 -3.88 7.09
C ALA A 349 -18.69 -3.08 6.39
N ILE A 350 -17.42 -3.34 6.73
CA ILE A 350 -16.26 -2.74 6.08
C ILE A 350 -16.25 -3.09 4.58
N ILE A 351 -16.44 -4.35 4.23
CA ILE A 351 -16.48 -4.82 2.83
C ILE A 351 -17.56 -4.08 2.04
N ARG A 352 -18.76 -3.96 2.62
CA ARG A 352 -19.89 -3.25 2.03
C ARG A 352 -19.63 -1.75 1.88
N ASP A 353 -19.22 -1.08 2.97
CA ASP A 353 -19.11 0.36 3.04
C ASP A 353 -17.95 0.88 2.17
N LEU A 354 -16.85 0.12 2.11
CA LEU A 354 -15.69 0.44 1.28
C LEU A 354 -15.75 -0.17 -0.13
N ASP A 355 -16.84 -0.92 -0.45
CA ASP A 355 -17.08 -1.49 -1.79
C ASP A 355 -15.91 -2.39 -2.28
N LEU A 356 -15.47 -3.29 -1.41
CA LEU A 356 -14.23 -4.06 -1.62
C LEU A 356 -14.39 -5.32 -2.49
N GLN A 357 -15.61 -5.70 -2.89
CA GLN A 357 -15.84 -6.86 -3.75
C GLN A 357 -15.76 -6.51 -5.24
N LYS A 358 -14.71 -5.78 -5.63
CA LYS A 358 -14.46 -5.31 -7.00
C LYS A 358 -13.01 -5.52 -7.41
N PRO A 359 -12.71 -5.66 -8.70
CA PRO A 359 -11.35 -5.77 -9.21
C PRO A 359 -10.63 -4.42 -9.20
N ILE A 360 -10.14 -3.99 -8.03
CA ILE A 360 -9.50 -2.69 -7.79
C ILE A 360 -8.06 -2.80 -7.28
N TYR A 361 -7.57 -4.01 -7.06
CA TYR A 361 -6.43 -4.28 -6.20
C TYR A 361 -5.07 -4.20 -6.91
N GLN A 362 -4.93 -4.67 -8.13
CA GLN A 362 -3.67 -4.63 -8.87
C GLN A 362 -3.10 -3.20 -8.97
N LYS A 363 -3.95 -2.20 -9.18
CA LYS A 363 -3.54 -0.79 -9.28
C LYS A 363 -3.03 -0.20 -7.95
N LEU A 364 -3.39 -0.82 -6.84
CA LEU A 364 -2.95 -0.43 -5.50
C LEU A 364 -1.61 -1.05 -5.12
N ALA A 365 -1.25 -2.18 -5.71
CA ALA A 365 -0.07 -2.96 -5.36
C ALA A 365 1.26 -2.22 -5.60
N ALA A 366 1.27 -1.11 -6.33
CA ALA A 366 2.42 -0.24 -6.48
C ALA A 366 2.04 1.21 -6.11
N TYR A 367 3.01 1.96 -5.58
CA TYR A 367 2.88 3.39 -5.21
C TYR A 367 1.89 3.66 -4.08
N CYS A 368 1.83 2.78 -3.08
CA CYS A 368 0.99 2.86 -1.87
C CYS A 368 -0.47 2.45 -2.06
N HIS A 369 -1.05 1.95 -0.98
CA HIS A 369 -2.50 1.69 -0.87
C HIS A 369 -3.26 2.88 -0.28
N MET A 370 -2.55 3.81 0.36
CA MET A 370 -3.10 4.99 1.04
C MET A 370 -2.76 6.27 0.27
N GLY A 371 -3.62 7.30 0.40
CA GLY A 371 -3.45 8.55 -0.34
C GLY A 371 -3.77 8.45 -1.83
N ARG A 372 -4.49 7.41 -2.26
CA ARG A 372 -4.78 7.08 -3.66
C ARG A 372 -6.15 7.62 -4.10
N GLU A 373 -6.35 8.93 -3.91
CA GLU A 373 -7.56 9.62 -4.38
C GLU A 373 -7.73 9.52 -5.91
N ASP A 374 -6.62 9.38 -6.63
CA ASP A 374 -6.57 9.17 -8.08
C ASP A 374 -7.31 7.90 -8.55
N LEU A 375 -7.46 6.92 -7.69
CA LEU A 375 -8.17 5.66 -7.96
C LEU A 375 -9.62 5.66 -7.50
N GLY A 376 -10.10 6.72 -6.84
CA GLY A 376 -11.48 6.85 -6.38
C GLY A 376 -11.88 5.83 -5.29
N VAL A 377 -10.91 5.30 -4.56
CA VAL A 377 -11.14 4.28 -3.52
C VAL A 377 -11.87 4.86 -2.32
N LYS A 378 -12.77 4.07 -1.72
CA LYS A 378 -13.69 4.54 -0.68
C LYS A 378 -13.01 4.92 0.63
N TRP A 379 -11.91 4.29 1.01
CA TRP A 379 -11.20 4.64 2.25
C TRP A 379 -10.43 5.97 2.19
N GLU A 380 -10.34 6.58 1.02
CA GLU A 380 -9.83 7.94 0.88
C GLU A 380 -10.92 9.00 0.87
N GLN A 381 -12.20 8.63 0.96
CA GLN A 381 -13.30 9.58 1.07
C GLN A 381 -13.46 10.11 2.50
N THR A 382 -13.98 11.32 2.62
CA THR A 382 -14.22 12.02 3.90
C THR A 382 -15.70 12.34 4.12
N ASP A 383 -16.55 11.51 3.54
CA ASP A 383 -18.00 11.64 3.50
C ASP A 383 -18.67 11.63 4.89
N ARG A 384 -18.03 11.02 5.89
CA ARG A 384 -18.52 10.95 7.28
C ARG A 384 -17.99 12.06 8.21
N ALA A 385 -17.26 13.07 7.69
CA ALA A 385 -16.66 14.11 8.52
C ALA A 385 -17.69 14.89 9.35
N ALA A 386 -18.79 15.34 8.75
CA ALA A 386 -19.84 16.07 9.46
C ALA A 386 -20.57 15.19 10.50
N GLN A 387 -20.79 13.90 10.19
CA GLN A 387 -21.40 12.95 11.11
C GLN A 387 -20.50 12.70 12.33
N LEU A 388 -19.19 12.54 12.10
CA LEU A 388 -18.21 12.34 13.16
C LEU A 388 -18.09 13.56 14.08
N GLN A 389 -18.08 14.78 13.50
CA GLN A 389 -18.12 16.01 14.29
C GLN A 389 -19.35 16.08 15.20
N ALA A 390 -20.53 15.78 14.65
CA ALA A 390 -21.78 15.77 15.44
C ALA A 390 -21.77 14.73 16.56
N ALA A 391 -21.09 13.59 16.38
CA ALA A 391 -20.99 12.54 17.37
C ALA A 391 -20.01 12.88 18.53
N CYS A 392 -19.16 13.89 18.38
CA CYS A 392 -18.26 14.38 19.43
C CYS A 392 -18.94 15.35 20.42
N HIS A 393 -20.16 15.77 20.16
CA HIS A 393 -20.99 16.69 20.97
C HIS A 393 -22.22 15.96 21.53
#